data_71b48976543c26eeaa947184c61cf84a
#
_entry.id   71b48976543c26eeaa947184c61cf84a
#
_cell.length_a   1.000
_cell.length_b   1.000
_cell.length_c   1.000
_cell.angle_alpha   90.00
_cell.angle_beta   90.00
_cell.angle_gamma   90.00
#
_symmetry.space_group_name_H-M   'P 1'
#
loop_
_entity.id
_entity.type
_entity.pdbx_description
1 polymer ?
#
loop_
_entity_poly.entity_id
_entity_poly.type
_entity_poly.pdbx_seq_one_letter_code
_entity_poly.pdbx_strand_id
1 'polypeptide(L)'
;MPLQLEYITLLKMDFSKGFNVQLATLFGLRRLPGGGTWASLLVLLIALYEQNGETASFLAFFTLIIGPRAYKKLTDESKSEDPKEFVLDEVVGMGIALAGVYILYNVFGEFDFNIAFLSDIDALFILTFIIFRFFDISKIGPVGWVENNQNEKPYNRVIGDDIMASILTIFVIVIVLSINLWVL
;
A
#
# COMPACT_ATOMS: atom_id res chain seq x y z
N MET A 1 7.70 -31.22 -10.96
CA MET A 1 7.45 -30.47 -12.20
C MET A 1 5.98 -29.99 -12.40
N PRO A 2 4.99 -30.22 -11.51
CA PRO A 2 3.66 -29.61 -11.63
C PRO A 2 3.58 -28.17 -11.09
N LEU A 3 4.36 -27.79 -10.08
CA LEU A 3 4.27 -26.45 -9.46
C LEU A 3 4.63 -25.26 -10.37
N GLN A 4 5.56 -25.44 -11.32
CA GLN A 4 5.94 -24.35 -12.24
C GLN A 4 4.84 -24.03 -13.28
N LEU A 5 4.07 -25.01 -13.71
CA LEU A 5 2.96 -24.81 -14.64
C LEU A 5 1.80 -24.08 -13.99
N GLU A 6 1.54 -24.32 -12.72
CA GLU A 6 0.50 -23.67 -11.94
C GLU A 6 0.81 -22.18 -11.72
N TYR A 7 2.07 -21.85 -11.40
CA TYR A 7 2.51 -20.43 -11.28
C TYR A 7 2.44 -19.67 -12.60
N ILE A 8 2.80 -20.30 -13.72
CA ILE A 8 2.70 -19.68 -15.06
C ILE A 8 1.23 -19.45 -15.45
N THR A 9 0.32 -20.33 -15.02
CA THR A 9 -1.11 -20.16 -15.28
C THR A 9 -1.71 -19.06 -14.41
N LEU A 10 -1.22 -18.84 -13.19
CA LEU A 10 -1.61 -17.75 -12.31
C LEU A 10 -1.17 -16.37 -12.84
N LEU A 11 -0.03 -16.31 -13.52
CA LEU A 11 0.50 -15.08 -14.12
C LEU A 11 -0.05 -14.80 -15.54
N LYS A 12 -0.90 -15.65 -16.10
CA LYS A 12 -1.56 -15.34 -17.37
C LYS A 12 -2.44 -14.11 -17.19
N MET A 13 -1.94 -12.98 -17.67
CA MET A 13 -2.73 -11.77 -17.84
C MET A 13 -3.91 -12.11 -18.73
N ASP A 14 -5.09 -12.05 -18.16
CA ASP A 14 -6.32 -12.31 -18.91
C ASP A 14 -6.69 -11.06 -19.70
N PHE A 15 -6.10 -10.90 -20.87
CA PHE A 15 -6.35 -9.76 -21.76
C PHE A 15 -7.80 -9.66 -22.26
N SER A 16 -8.64 -10.66 -21.96
CA SER A 16 -10.08 -10.61 -22.25
C SER A 16 -10.82 -9.69 -21.28
N LYS A 17 -10.25 -9.42 -20.09
CA LYS A 17 -10.82 -8.51 -19.10
C LYS A 17 -10.54 -7.07 -19.47
N GLY A 18 -11.54 -6.21 -19.31
CA GLY A 18 -11.41 -4.79 -19.58
C GLY A 18 -10.26 -4.12 -18.81
N PHE A 19 -9.64 -3.11 -19.39
CA PHE A 19 -8.46 -2.38 -18.84
C PHE A 19 -8.63 -1.97 -17.37
N ASN A 20 -9.84 -1.52 -16.98
CA ASN A 20 -10.11 -1.12 -15.58
C ASN A 20 -9.99 -2.28 -14.59
N VAL A 21 -10.37 -3.51 -15.00
CA VAL A 21 -10.25 -4.69 -14.13
C VAL A 21 -8.79 -5.12 -14.03
N GLN A 22 -8.03 -5.00 -15.11
CA GLN A 22 -6.59 -5.26 -15.07
C GLN A 22 -5.87 -4.26 -14.15
N LEU A 23 -6.23 -2.98 -14.20
CA LEU A 23 -5.72 -1.99 -13.25
C LEU A 23 -6.11 -2.34 -11.81
N ALA A 24 -7.39 -2.62 -11.56
CA ALA A 24 -7.90 -2.96 -10.23
C ALA A 24 -7.15 -4.12 -9.57
N THR A 25 -6.61 -5.05 -10.37
CA THR A 25 -5.89 -6.24 -9.93
C THR A 25 -4.37 -6.12 -10.09
N LEU A 26 -3.85 -4.93 -10.46
CA LEU A 26 -2.46 -4.71 -10.87
C LEU A 26 -1.99 -5.80 -11.85
N PHE A 27 -2.73 -5.93 -12.97
CA PHE A 27 -2.44 -6.90 -14.02
C PHE A 27 -2.37 -8.36 -13.54
N GLY A 28 -3.14 -8.68 -12.50
CA GLY A 28 -3.22 -10.02 -11.93
C GLY A 28 -2.26 -10.29 -10.77
N LEU A 29 -1.52 -9.30 -10.28
CA LEU A 29 -0.62 -9.41 -9.13
C LEU A 29 -1.35 -9.96 -7.88
N ARG A 30 -2.63 -9.59 -7.73
CA ARG A 30 -3.50 -10.07 -6.65
C ARG A 30 -3.68 -11.59 -6.62
N ARG A 31 -3.53 -12.29 -7.74
CA ARG A 31 -3.65 -13.76 -7.80
C ARG A 31 -2.53 -14.48 -7.05
N LEU A 32 -1.43 -13.78 -6.77
CA LEU A 32 -0.36 -14.29 -5.93
C LEU A 32 -0.83 -14.37 -4.46
N PRO A 33 -0.38 -15.35 -3.68
CA PRO A 33 -0.61 -15.38 -2.24
C PRO A 33 -0.14 -14.08 -1.58
N GLY A 34 -1.00 -13.43 -0.80
CA GLY A 34 -0.68 -12.12 -0.22
C GLY A 34 -0.66 -10.97 -1.23
N GLY A 35 -1.55 -10.97 -2.23
CA GLY A 35 -1.58 -9.99 -3.32
C GLY A 35 -1.48 -8.53 -2.88
N GLY A 36 -2.14 -8.14 -1.79
CA GLY A 36 -2.00 -6.79 -1.21
C GLY A 36 -0.57 -6.50 -0.75
N THR A 37 0.11 -7.48 -0.16
CA THR A 37 1.53 -7.33 0.21
C THR A 37 2.41 -7.09 -1.02
N TRP A 38 2.13 -7.76 -2.14
CA TRP A 38 2.86 -7.53 -3.39
C TRP A 38 2.59 -6.15 -3.98
N ALA A 39 1.36 -5.64 -3.87
CA ALA A 39 1.01 -4.29 -4.30
C ALA A 39 1.75 -3.23 -3.47
N SER A 40 1.72 -3.34 -2.15
CA SER A 40 2.46 -2.46 -1.24
C SER A 40 3.98 -2.56 -1.45
N LEU A 41 4.50 -3.79 -1.67
CA LEU A 41 5.92 -4.01 -1.94
C LEU A 41 6.36 -3.37 -3.26
N LEU A 42 5.52 -3.39 -4.29
CA LEU A 42 5.82 -2.72 -5.56
C LEU A 42 6.02 -1.21 -5.35
N VAL A 43 5.15 -0.57 -4.58
CA VAL A 43 5.26 0.87 -4.26
C VAL A 43 6.53 1.15 -3.45
N LEU A 44 6.85 0.29 -2.47
CA LEU A 44 8.10 0.37 -1.72
C LEU A 44 9.33 0.27 -2.62
N LEU A 45 9.38 -0.72 -3.51
CA LEU A 45 10.53 -0.93 -4.40
C LEU A 45 10.78 0.27 -5.33
N ILE A 46 9.71 0.92 -5.80
CA ILE A 46 9.82 2.15 -6.57
C ILE A 46 10.44 3.26 -5.72
N ALA A 47 9.94 3.48 -4.50
CA ALA A 47 10.47 4.51 -3.62
C ALA A 47 11.93 4.26 -3.22
N LEU A 48 12.33 3.01 -2.96
CA LEU A 48 13.70 2.62 -2.69
C LEU A 48 14.62 2.86 -3.90
N TYR A 49 14.16 2.54 -5.10
CA TYR A 49 14.93 2.78 -6.32
C TYR A 49 15.18 4.27 -6.58
N GLU A 50 14.18 5.10 -6.32
CA GLU A 50 14.26 6.56 -6.55
C GLU A 50 14.85 7.30 -5.34
N GLN A 51 14.92 6.67 -4.18
CA GLN A 51 15.32 7.26 -2.89
C GLN A 51 14.50 8.51 -2.53
N ASN A 52 13.23 8.52 -2.97
CA ASN A 52 12.28 9.59 -2.68
C ASN A 52 10.84 9.06 -2.61
N GLY A 53 9.92 9.88 -2.10
CA GLY A 53 8.50 9.57 -1.99
C GLY A 53 7.62 10.22 -3.07
N GLU A 54 8.19 10.85 -4.08
CA GLU A 54 7.42 11.63 -5.06
C GLU A 54 6.57 10.74 -5.95
N THR A 55 7.16 9.70 -6.54
CA THR A 55 6.41 8.74 -7.36
C THR A 55 5.39 7.97 -6.55
N ALA A 56 5.69 7.61 -5.30
CA ALA A 56 4.73 6.99 -4.39
C ALA A 56 3.51 7.92 -4.14
N SER A 57 3.76 9.22 -3.94
CA SER A 57 2.70 10.25 -3.83
C SER A 57 1.85 10.33 -5.10
N PHE A 58 2.50 10.36 -6.25
CA PHE A 58 1.83 10.41 -7.54
C PHE A 58 0.98 9.16 -7.79
N LEU A 59 1.51 7.97 -7.49
CA LEU A 59 0.79 6.72 -7.61
C LEU A 59 -0.45 6.71 -6.70
N ALA A 60 -0.33 7.14 -5.44
CA ALA A 60 -1.47 7.24 -4.52
C ALA A 60 -2.53 8.20 -5.07
N PHE A 61 -2.13 9.41 -5.48
CA PHE A 61 -3.05 10.42 -6.02
C PHE A 61 -3.76 9.93 -7.30
N PHE A 62 -2.99 9.39 -8.25
CA PHE A 62 -3.56 8.87 -9.49
C PHE A 62 -4.52 7.70 -9.24
N THR A 63 -4.15 6.81 -8.32
CA THR A 63 -4.98 5.67 -7.94
C THR A 63 -6.27 6.10 -7.26
N LEU A 64 -6.26 7.14 -6.43
CA LEU A 64 -7.49 7.72 -5.86
C LEU A 64 -8.46 8.23 -6.93
N ILE A 65 -7.95 8.76 -8.05
CA ILE A 65 -8.79 9.26 -9.15
C ILE A 65 -9.39 8.10 -9.96
N ILE A 66 -8.60 7.10 -10.30
CA ILE A 66 -9.04 5.98 -11.15
C ILE A 66 -9.73 4.85 -10.36
N GLY A 67 -9.40 4.71 -9.09
CA GLY A 67 -9.86 3.64 -8.20
C GLY A 67 -11.38 3.44 -8.18
N PRO A 68 -12.20 4.50 -8.06
CA PRO A 68 -13.66 4.34 -8.05
C PRO A 68 -14.22 3.65 -9.30
N ARG A 69 -13.64 3.97 -10.48
CA ARG A 69 -14.06 3.34 -11.75
C ARG A 69 -13.58 1.90 -11.85
N ALA A 70 -12.35 1.65 -11.43
CA ALA A 70 -11.75 0.32 -11.43
C ALA A 70 -12.50 -0.61 -10.45
N TYR A 71 -12.78 -0.14 -9.24
CA TYR A 71 -13.57 -0.84 -8.23
C TYR A 71 -14.97 -1.19 -8.73
N LYS A 72 -15.71 -0.20 -9.28
CA LYS A 72 -17.05 -0.44 -9.81
C LYS A 72 -17.05 -1.52 -10.89
N LYS A 73 -16.10 -1.48 -11.82
CA LYS A 73 -16.01 -2.51 -12.88
C LYS A 73 -15.71 -3.89 -12.31
N LEU A 74 -14.82 -3.96 -11.32
CA LEU A 74 -14.47 -5.23 -10.68
C LEU A 74 -15.65 -5.79 -9.87
N THR A 75 -16.41 -4.96 -9.14
CA THR A 75 -17.60 -5.39 -8.39
C THR A 75 -18.72 -5.84 -9.31
N ASP A 76 -18.94 -5.16 -10.44
CA ASP A 76 -19.93 -5.54 -11.44
C ASP A 76 -19.62 -6.94 -12.04
N GLU A 77 -18.33 -7.28 -12.24
CA GLU A 77 -17.89 -8.57 -12.76
C GLU A 77 -17.89 -9.67 -11.68
N SER A 78 -17.39 -9.37 -10.49
CA SER A 78 -17.27 -10.34 -9.38
C SER A 78 -18.58 -10.58 -8.62
N LYS A 79 -19.56 -9.67 -8.76
CA LYS A 79 -20.81 -9.64 -7.98
C LYS A 79 -20.57 -9.61 -6.46
N SER A 80 -19.44 -9.08 -6.03
CA SER A 80 -19.03 -8.92 -4.64
C SER A 80 -18.87 -7.44 -4.31
N GLU A 81 -19.38 -7.00 -3.16
CA GLU A 81 -19.17 -5.63 -2.68
C GLU A 81 -17.74 -5.40 -2.16
N ASP A 82 -17.03 -6.47 -1.82
CA ASP A 82 -15.63 -6.46 -1.43
C ASP A 82 -14.86 -7.50 -2.26
N PRO A 83 -14.51 -7.15 -3.51
CA PRO A 83 -13.76 -8.05 -4.36
C PRO A 83 -12.32 -8.15 -3.86
N LYS A 84 -11.97 -9.31 -3.31
CA LYS A 84 -10.61 -9.61 -2.82
C LYS A 84 -9.50 -9.38 -3.86
N GLU A 85 -9.85 -9.25 -5.12
CA GLU A 85 -8.95 -8.96 -6.22
C GLU A 85 -8.60 -7.47 -6.35
N PHE A 86 -9.30 -6.58 -5.67
CA PHE A 86 -8.96 -5.16 -5.63
C PHE A 86 -7.69 -4.96 -4.79
N VAL A 87 -6.69 -4.29 -5.34
CA VAL A 87 -5.39 -4.03 -4.69
C VAL A 87 -4.90 -2.60 -4.88
N LEU A 88 -5.76 -1.74 -5.39
CA LEU A 88 -5.43 -0.32 -5.54
C LEU A 88 -5.52 0.45 -4.21
N ASP A 89 -6.26 -0.07 -3.26
CA ASP A 89 -6.31 0.38 -1.87
C ASP A 89 -4.92 0.31 -1.22
N GLU A 90 -4.23 -0.80 -1.36
CA GLU A 90 -2.87 -0.96 -0.84
C GLU A 90 -1.86 -0.04 -1.55
N VAL A 91 -2.07 0.25 -2.84
CA VAL A 91 -1.24 1.24 -3.55
C VAL A 91 -1.47 2.64 -2.98
N VAL A 92 -2.73 3.01 -2.71
CA VAL A 92 -3.07 4.29 -2.08
C VAL A 92 -2.48 4.36 -0.69
N GLY A 93 -2.75 3.36 0.16
CA GLY A 93 -2.28 3.33 1.54
C GLY A 93 -0.76 3.42 1.63
N MET A 94 -0.06 2.52 0.95
CA MET A 94 1.41 2.51 0.98
C MET A 94 2.01 3.80 0.38
N GLY A 95 1.42 4.32 -0.70
CA GLY A 95 1.86 5.57 -1.31
C GLY A 95 1.71 6.76 -0.38
N ILE A 96 0.59 6.89 0.36
CA ILE A 96 0.39 7.93 1.38
C ILE A 96 1.39 7.78 2.52
N ALA A 97 1.62 6.55 3.01
CA ALA A 97 2.55 6.30 4.10
C ALA A 97 3.98 6.73 3.72
N LEU A 98 4.49 6.29 2.56
CA LEU A 98 5.82 6.66 2.08
C LEU A 98 5.96 8.15 1.79
N ALA A 99 4.95 8.78 1.18
CA ALA A 99 4.93 10.21 0.93
C ALA A 99 5.01 11.02 2.24
N GLY A 100 4.18 10.64 3.23
CA GLY A 100 4.19 11.30 4.54
C GLY A 100 5.53 11.16 5.24
N VAL A 101 6.11 9.98 5.22
CA VAL A 101 7.42 9.71 5.83
C VAL A 101 8.55 10.43 5.09
N TYR A 102 8.50 10.52 3.78
CA TYR A 102 9.46 11.31 3.00
C TYR A 102 9.41 12.81 3.34
N ILE A 103 8.21 13.36 3.53
CA ILE A 103 8.04 14.75 3.99
C ILE A 103 8.66 14.92 5.39
N LEU A 104 8.40 13.99 6.30
CA LEU A 104 8.98 14.02 7.64
C LEU A 104 10.51 13.97 7.60
N TYR A 105 11.09 13.10 6.79
CA TYR A 105 12.54 13.01 6.60
C TYR A 105 13.13 14.34 6.13
N ASN A 106 12.50 15.00 5.17
CA ASN A 106 12.97 16.30 4.67
C ASN A 106 12.79 17.46 5.68
N VAL A 107 11.79 17.37 6.57
CA VAL A 107 11.51 18.42 7.59
C VAL A 107 12.42 18.27 8.81
N PHE A 108 12.62 17.05 9.29
CA PHE A 108 13.38 16.78 10.51
C PHE A 108 14.89 16.60 10.27
N GLY A 109 15.31 16.43 9.01
CA GLY A 109 16.70 16.24 8.62
C GLY A 109 17.15 14.78 8.63
N GLU A 110 18.44 14.58 8.44
CA GLU A 110 19.05 13.25 8.41
C GLU A 110 18.98 12.59 9.80
N PHE A 111 18.56 11.35 9.82
CA PHE A 111 18.55 10.49 11.01
C PHE A 111 19.64 9.44 10.84
N ASP A 112 20.39 9.15 11.88
CA ASP A 112 21.40 8.10 11.87
C ASP A 112 20.80 6.80 12.43
N PHE A 113 20.31 5.95 11.54
CA PHE A 113 19.88 4.59 11.91
C PHE A 113 21.04 3.61 12.02
N ASN A 114 22.26 4.02 11.62
CA ASN A 114 23.51 3.24 11.69
C ASN A 114 23.38 1.79 11.19
N ILE A 115 22.63 1.59 10.12
CA ILE A 115 22.47 0.28 9.47
C ILE A 115 23.51 0.18 8.36
N ALA A 116 24.54 -0.62 8.58
CA ALA A 116 25.82 -0.71 7.86
C ALA A 116 25.79 -0.73 6.32
N PHE A 117 24.66 -0.89 5.67
CA PHE A 117 24.53 -0.97 4.19
C PHE A 117 23.24 -0.38 3.61
N LEU A 118 22.44 0.30 4.43
CA LEU A 118 21.26 1.01 3.99
C LEU A 118 21.44 2.52 4.22
N SER A 119 20.95 3.34 3.30
CA SER A 119 20.78 4.75 3.58
C SER A 119 19.66 4.94 4.62
N ASP A 120 19.69 6.06 5.37
CA ASP A 120 18.69 6.33 6.39
C ASP A 120 17.27 6.37 5.80
N ILE A 121 17.13 6.93 4.59
CA ILE A 121 15.84 6.97 3.91
C ILE A 121 15.37 5.57 3.51
N ASP A 122 16.25 4.67 3.08
CA ASP A 122 15.89 3.30 2.72
C ASP A 122 15.45 2.52 3.96
N ALA A 123 16.19 2.67 5.08
CA ALA A 123 15.81 2.06 6.35
C ALA A 123 14.44 2.55 6.82
N LEU A 124 14.17 3.84 6.67
CA LEU A 124 12.91 4.47 7.04
C LEU A 124 11.75 3.97 6.16
N PHE A 125 11.97 3.82 4.86
CA PHE A 125 10.95 3.29 3.94
C PHE A 125 10.64 1.81 4.22
N ILE A 126 11.64 1.00 4.52
CA ILE A 126 11.44 -0.42 4.90
C ILE A 126 10.66 -0.50 6.22
N LEU A 127 11.03 0.30 7.22
CA LEU A 127 10.31 0.37 8.48
C LEU A 127 8.85 0.80 8.27
N THR A 128 8.62 1.80 7.42
CA THR A 128 7.28 2.26 7.04
C THR A 128 6.44 1.13 6.45
N PHE A 129 7.01 0.35 5.54
CA PHE A 129 6.32 -0.80 4.96
C PHE A 129 5.92 -1.84 6.01
N ILE A 130 6.84 -2.17 6.94
CA ILE A 130 6.57 -3.16 7.98
C ILE A 130 5.42 -2.69 8.89
N ILE A 131 5.45 -1.43 9.32
CA ILE A 131 4.43 -0.85 10.21
C ILE A 131 3.09 -0.73 9.48
N PHE A 132 3.10 -0.26 8.22
CA PHE A 132 1.90 -0.18 7.41
C PHE A 132 1.23 -1.55 7.27
N ARG A 133 1.99 -2.58 6.88
CA ARG A 133 1.45 -3.94 6.73
C ARG A 133 0.97 -4.52 8.06
N PHE A 134 1.60 -4.17 9.17
CA PHE A 134 1.13 -4.57 10.49
C PHE A 134 -0.27 -4.01 10.77
N PHE A 135 -0.52 -2.71 10.58
CA PHE A 135 -1.83 -2.10 10.82
C PHE A 135 -2.88 -2.58 9.82
N ASP A 136 -2.52 -2.67 8.55
CA ASP A 136 -3.42 -3.11 7.50
C ASP A 136 -3.88 -4.57 7.69
N ILE A 137 -2.98 -5.49 8.03
CA ILE A 137 -3.33 -6.90 8.24
C ILE A 137 -4.03 -7.12 9.58
N SER A 138 -3.57 -6.47 10.65
CA SER A 138 -4.11 -6.67 11.99
C SER A 138 -5.45 -5.97 12.21
N LYS A 139 -5.75 -4.95 11.43
CA LYS A 139 -6.97 -4.12 11.53
C LYS A 139 -7.21 -3.57 12.96
N ILE A 140 -6.12 -3.27 13.69
CA ILE A 140 -6.20 -2.82 15.08
C ILE A 140 -6.76 -1.40 15.18
N GLY A 141 -7.63 -1.17 16.16
CA GLY A 141 -8.15 0.14 16.55
C GLY A 141 -8.91 0.86 15.44
N PRO A 142 -8.52 2.09 15.06
CA PRO A 142 -9.25 2.90 14.08
C PRO A 142 -9.35 2.25 12.70
N VAL A 143 -8.38 1.42 12.28
CA VAL A 143 -8.42 0.71 11.00
C VAL A 143 -9.62 -0.23 10.93
N GLY A 144 -9.77 -1.10 11.92
CA GLY A 144 -10.91 -2.02 11.98
C GLY A 144 -12.25 -1.29 12.17
N TRP A 145 -12.25 -0.12 12.82
CA TRP A 145 -13.46 0.69 12.92
C TRP A 145 -13.91 1.23 11.56
N VAL A 146 -12.97 1.70 10.72
CA VAL A 146 -13.27 2.18 9.36
C VAL A 146 -13.76 1.04 8.47
N GLU A 147 -13.07 -0.11 8.48
CA GLU A 147 -13.45 -1.30 7.71
C GLU A 147 -14.88 -1.77 8.02
N ASN A 148 -15.27 -1.74 9.29
CA ASN A 148 -16.56 -2.25 9.76
C ASN A 148 -17.69 -1.20 9.72
N ASN A 149 -17.43 0.04 9.26
CA ASN A 149 -18.41 1.10 9.22
C ASN A 149 -19.45 0.92 8.10
N GLN A 150 -20.54 0.24 8.38
CA GLN A 150 -21.61 -0.04 7.40
C GLN A 150 -22.37 1.20 6.91
N ASN A 151 -22.20 2.37 7.54
CA ASN A 151 -22.80 3.62 7.09
C ASN A 151 -22.08 4.21 5.86
N GLU A 152 -20.87 3.75 5.58
CA GLU A 152 -20.08 4.20 4.45
C GLU A 152 -20.31 3.33 3.21
N LYS A 153 -20.06 3.93 2.04
CA LYS A 153 -20.08 3.19 0.77
C LYS A 153 -18.98 2.12 0.78
N PRO A 154 -19.22 0.95 0.17
CA PRO A 154 -18.24 -0.14 0.14
C PRO A 154 -16.84 0.30 -0.32
N TYR A 155 -16.75 1.10 -1.39
CA TYR A 155 -15.49 1.65 -1.87
C TYR A 155 -14.74 2.50 -0.82
N ASN A 156 -15.48 3.34 -0.08
CA ASN A 156 -14.88 4.19 0.95
C ASN A 156 -14.34 3.37 2.12
N ARG A 157 -14.97 2.25 2.45
CA ARG A 157 -14.48 1.33 3.49
C ARG A 157 -13.19 0.66 3.06
N VAL A 158 -13.15 0.12 1.83
CA VAL A 158 -12.01 -0.62 1.27
C VAL A 158 -10.78 0.28 1.13
N ILE A 159 -10.93 1.54 0.73
CA ILE A 159 -9.81 2.49 0.69
C ILE A 159 -9.54 3.14 2.06
N GLY A 160 -10.58 3.34 2.84
CA GLY A 160 -10.50 4.08 4.10
C GLY A 160 -9.68 3.38 5.16
N ASP A 161 -9.73 2.05 5.23
CA ASP A 161 -8.94 1.29 6.20
C ASP A 161 -7.44 1.36 5.88
N ASP A 162 -7.03 1.31 4.61
CA ASP A 162 -5.64 1.48 4.20
C ASP A 162 -5.13 2.91 4.40
N ILE A 163 -5.99 3.93 4.14
CA ILE A 163 -5.65 5.31 4.49
C ILE A 163 -5.48 5.46 6.00
N MET A 164 -6.33 4.83 6.81
CA MET A 164 -6.21 4.86 8.26
C MET A 164 -4.94 4.13 8.73
N ALA A 165 -4.61 2.99 8.14
CA ALA A 165 -3.35 2.28 8.40
C ALA A 165 -2.13 3.17 8.09
N SER A 166 -2.19 3.95 7.00
CA SER A 166 -1.15 4.92 6.62
C SER A 166 -0.99 6.03 7.66
N ILE A 167 -2.10 6.61 8.13
CA ILE A 167 -2.09 7.67 9.15
C ILE A 167 -1.46 7.14 10.44
N LEU A 168 -1.84 5.95 10.89
CA LEU A 168 -1.25 5.33 12.08
C LEU A 168 0.24 5.03 11.88
N THR A 169 0.62 4.59 10.69
CA THR A 169 2.02 4.35 10.32
C THR A 169 2.84 5.63 10.45
N ILE A 170 2.38 6.72 9.83
CA ILE A 170 3.03 8.03 9.91
C ILE A 170 3.14 8.48 11.37
N PHE A 171 2.08 8.33 12.16
CA PHE A 171 2.09 8.68 13.58
C PHE A 171 3.14 7.89 14.37
N VAL A 172 3.26 6.58 14.15
CA VAL A 172 4.30 5.75 14.80
C VAL A 172 5.70 6.18 14.36
N ILE A 173 5.89 6.48 13.07
CA ILE A 173 7.19 6.97 12.57
C ILE A 173 7.55 8.32 13.22
N VAL A 174 6.60 9.25 13.39
CA VAL A 174 6.86 10.51 14.13
C VAL A 174 7.35 10.23 15.54
N ILE A 175 6.77 9.27 16.25
CA ILE A 175 7.22 8.89 17.59
C ILE A 175 8.65 8.33 17.53
N VAL A 176 8.94 7.42 16.60
CA VAL A 176 10.27 6.83 16.44
C VAL A 176 11.32 7.91 16.17
N LEU A 177 11.04 8.83 15.26
CA LEU A 177 11.95 9.93 14.93
C LEU A 177 12.13 10.89 16.10
N SER A 178 11.07 11.19 16.85
CA SER A 178 11.14 12.04 18.04
C SER A 178 12.02 11.43 19.12
N ILE A 179 11.93 10.12 19.34
CA ILE A 179 12.79 9.41 20.32
C ILE A 179 14.24 9.44 19.87
N ASN A 180 14.52 9.23 18.58
CA ASN A 180 15.88 9.27 18.03
C ASN A 180 16.53 10.63 18.27
N LEU A 181 15.80 11.73 18.03
CA LEU A 181 16.28 13.10 18.30
C LEU A 181 16.56 13.40 19.79
N TRP A 182 15.94 12.67 20.73
CA TRP A 182 16.16 12.85 22.15
C TRP A 182 17.37 12.06 22.70
N VAL A 183 17.80 11.05 21.97
CA VAL A 183 18.89 10.12 22.37
C VAL A 183 20.26 10.56 21.81
N LEU A 184 20.27 11.40 20.77
CA LEU A 184 21.47 12.02 20.19
C LEU A 184 21.80 13.35 20.90
#